data_7bce730c9700d3adc0569e1690ed5ac7
#
_entry.id   7bce730c9700d3adc0569e1690ed5ac7
#
_cell.length_a   1.000
_cell.length_b   1.000
_cell.length_c   1.000
_cell.angle_alpha   90.00
_cell.angle_beta   90.00
_cell.angle_gamma   90.00
#
_symmetry.space_group_name_H-M   'P 1'
#
loop_
_entity.id
_entity.type
_entity.pdbx_description
1 polymer ?
#
loop_
_entity_poly.entity_id
_entity_poly.type
_entity_poly.pdbx_seq_one_letter_code
_entity_poly.pdbx_strand_id
1 'polypeptide(L)'
;IPFCVAGGIRSIEDARMILNDGADKISVNSPVLENPNFISELAAVFGTQCVVVGIDSREEVGDDATPVYRVYQYTGDAMKTISSKRDTISWAQEAERRGAGEIVLNCMNNDGVKRGYDLAQLALVRDAVSLPVIASGGAGDYSHFADLFSKTGIDGGLAASVFHSGQIPIPELKKYLVTKQIEVRI
;
A
#
# COMPACT_ATOMS: atom_id res chain seq x y z
N ILE A 1 0.01 4.68 -19.64
CA ILE A 1 0.32 3.83 -18.49
C ILE A 1 -0.77 4.06 -17.46
N PRO A 2 -1.41 3.01 -16.92
CA PRO A 2 -2.36 3.17 -15.83
C PRO A 2 -1.69 3.83 -14.62
N PHE A 3 -2.39 4.75 -13.96
CA PHE A 3 -1.84 5.42 -12.78
C PHE A 3 -2.89 5.66 -11.70
N CYS A 4 -2.43 5.68 -10.46
CA CYS A 4 -3.23 5.94 -9.27
C CYS A 4 -2.79 7.28 -8.67
N VAL A 5 -3.76 8.12 -8.30
CA VAL A 5 -3.50 9.40 -7.63
C VAL A 5 -3.79 9.26 -6.15
N ALA A 6 -2.84 9.66 -5.31
CA ALA A 6 -2.94 9.64 -3.86
C ALA A 6 -2.78 11.05 -3.28
N GLY A 7 -3.49 11.33 -2.19
CA GLY A 7 -3.43 12.61 -1.48
C GLY A 7 -4.47 13.63 -1.95
N GLY A 8 -4.92 14.46 -1.01
CA GLY A 8 -5.87 15.56 -1.28
C GLY A 8 -7.33 15.15 -1.46
N ILE A 9 -7.67 13.87 -1.47
CA ILE A 9 -9.02 13.35 -1.74
C ILE A 9 -9.81 13.31 -0.44
N ARG A 10 -10.82 14.17 -0.30
CA ARG A 10 -11.64 14.29 0.91
C ARG A 10 -13.14 14.24 0.63
N SER A 11 -13.53 14.28 -0.64
CA SER A 11 -14.92 14.28 -1.09
C SER A 11 -15.09 13.45 -2.36
N ILE A 12 -16.35 13.13 -2.70
CA ILE A 12 -16.71 12.49 -3.97
C ILE A 12 -16.34 13.39 -5.15
N GLU A 13 -16.45 14.71 -4.99
CA GLU A 13 -16.09 15.69 -6.02
C GLU A 13 -14.61 15.70 -6.30
N ASP A 14 -13.74 15.65 -5.28
CA ASP A 14 -12.29 15.53 -5.46
C ASP A 14 -11.94 14.28 -6.25
N ALA A 15 -12.53 13.14 -5.86
CA ALA A 15 -12.35 11.86 -6.53
C ALA A 15 -12.80 11.93 -8.00
N ARG A 16 -13.96 12.54 -8.26
CA ARG A 16 -14.52 12.69 -9.60
C ARG A 16 -13.64 13.54 -10.51
N MET A 17 -13.12 14.67 -10.01
CA MET A 17 -12.20 15.51 -10.78
C MET A 17 -10.95 14.73 -11.19
N ILE A 18 -10.31 14.03 -10.25
CA ILE A 18 -9.09 13.28 -10.51
C ILE A 18 -9.32 12.16 -11.54
N LEU A 19 -10.42 11.41 -11.42
CA LEU A 19 -10.74 10.33 -12.36
C LEU A 19 -11.13 10.89 -13.74
N ASN A 20 -11.86 12.02 -13.82
CA ASN A 20 -12.18 12.68 -15.09
C ASN A 20 -10.94 13.27 -15.77
N ASP A 21 -9.93 13.69 -15.02
CA ASP A 21 -8.65 14.17 -15.54
C ASP A 21 -7.73 13.04 -16.02
N GLY A 22 -8.20 11.78 -15.90
CA GLY A 22 -7.57 10.62 -16.54
C GLY A 22 -6.86 9.64 -15.60
N ALA A 23 -6.98 9.79 -14.27
CA ALA A 23 -6.51 8.77 -13.35
C ALA A 23 -7.36 7.49 -13.47
N ASP A 24 -6.73 6.33 -13.37
CA ASP A 24 -7.42 5.03 -13.37
C ASP A 24 -7.93 4.66 -11.98
N LYS A 25 -7.21 5.10 -10.95
CA LYS A 25 -7.52 4.81 -9.55
C LYS A 25 -7.23 6.02 -8.66
N ILE A 26 -7.89 6.05 -7.53
CA ILE A 26 -7.64 6.99 -6.44
C ILE A 26 -7.23 6.24 -5.18
N SER A 27 -6.29 6.79 -4.41
CA SER A 27 -5.86 6.21 -3.13
C SER A 27 -6.16 7.14 -1.97
N VAL A 28 -6.83 6.61 -0.96
CA VAL A 28 -7.25 7.32 0.25
C VAL A 28 -6.70 6.63 1.51
N ASN A 29 -6.28 7.42 2.50
CA ASN A 29 -5.82 6.94 3.80
C ASN A 29 -6.53 7.70 4.95
N SER A 30 -6.01 8.85 5.40
CA SER A 30 -6.53 9.57 6.58
C SER A 30 -8.03 9.85 6.53
N PRO A 31 -8.64 10.29 5.41
CA PRO A 31 -10.08 10.52 5.35
C PRO A 31 -10.93 9.29 5.64
N VAL A 32 -10.49 8.10 5.21
CA VAL A 32 -11.23 6.86 5.44
C VAL A 32 -10.99 6.27 6.84
N LEU A 33 -9.91 6.66 7.50
CA LEU A 33 -9.71 6.35 8.93
C LEU A 33 -10.63 7.17 9.84
N GLU A 34 -10.92 8.42 9.43
CA GLU A 34 -11.88 9.29 10.11
C GLU A 34 -13.33 8.90 9.83
N ASN A 35 -13.66 8.62 8.58
CA ASN A 35 -14.97 8.16 8.14
C ASN A 35 -14.85 6.91 7.27
N PRO A 36 -14.87 5.70 7.84
CA PRO A 36 -14.77 4.47 7.05
C PRO A 36 -15.88 4.28 6.02
N ASN A 37 -17.05 4.89 6.19
CA ASN A 37 -18.13 4.83 5.20
C ASN A 37 -17.74 5.48 3.87
N PHE A 38 -16.77 6.39 3.88
CA PHE A 38 -16.29 7.05 2.66
C PHE A 38 -15.73 6.04 1.64
N ILE A 39 -15.17 4.89 2.09
CA ILE A 39 -14.79 3.81 1.17
C ILE A 39 -16.01 3.31 0.41
N SER A 40 -17.11 3.03 1.12
CA SER A 40 -18.34 2.51 0.51
C SER A 40 -18.99 3.53 -0.42
N GLU A 41 -18.94 4.81 -0.08
CA GLU A 41 -19.44 5.91 -0.90
C GLU A 41 -18.65 6.02 -2.22
N LEU A 42 -17.31 5.97 -2.15
CA LEU A 42 -16.44 5.97 -3.32
C LEU A 42 -16.70 4.74 -4.20
N ALA A 43 -16.78 3.55 -3.60
CA ALA A 43 -17.04 2.31 -4.32
C ALA A 43 -18.41 2.30 -5.01
N ALA A 44 -19.43 2.86 -4.37
CA ALA A 44 -20.78 2.96 -4.94
C ALA A 44 -20.84 3.89 -6.16
N VAL A 45 -20.04 4.97 -6.17
CA VAL A 45 -20.04 5.97 -7.24
C VAL A 45 -19.12 5.58 -8.40
N PHE A 46 -17.92 5.05 -8.11
CA PHE A 46 -16.86 4.83 -9.11
C PHE A 46 -16.55 3.35 -9.38
N GLY A 47 -17.13 2.44 -8.61
CA GLY A 47 -16.77 1.02 -8.64
C GLY A 47 -15.57 0.71 -7.75
N THR A 48 -15.54 -0.50 -7.19
CA THR A 48 -14.47 -0.97 -6.29
C THR A 48 -13.08 -0.89 -6.95
N GLN A 49 -13.00 -1.19 -8.24
CA GLN A 49 -11.75 -1.20 -9.02
C GLN A 49 -11.03 0.17 -9.06
N CYS A 50 -11.73 1.27 -8.80
CA CYS A 50 -11.15 2.61 -8.75
C CYS A 50 -10.66 3.01 -7.35
N VAL A 51 -11.02 2.25 -6.30
CA VAL A 51 -10.78 2.64 -4.89
C VAL A 51 -9.62 1.85 -4.31
N VAL A 52 -8.53 2.56 -4.03
CA VAL A 52 -7.36 2.03 -3.33
C VAL A 52 -7.35 2.57 -1.91
N VAL A 53 -7.15 1.71 -0.92
CA VAL A 53 -6.93 2.14 0.46
C VAL A 53 -5.44 2.08 0.77
N GLY A 54 -4.83 3.25 0.99
CA GLY A 54 -3.47 3.37 1.51
C GLY A 54 -3.47 3.09 3.01
N ILE A 55 -2.56 2.25 3.46
CA ILE A 55 -2.38 1.92 4.88
C ILE A 55 -0.93 2.20 5.24
N ASP A 56 -0.70 3.24 6.02
CA ASP A 56 0.60 3.47 6.66
C ASP A 56 0.63 2.70 7.97
N SER A 57 1.45 1.69 8.03
CA SER A 57 1.52 0.76 9.17
C SER A 57 2.89 0.81 9.84
N ARG A 58 2.88 0.80 11.16
CA ARG A 58 4.09 0.73 11.99
C ARG A 58 4.01 -0.47 12.92
N GLU A 59 5.11 -1.22 12.99
CA GLU A 59 5.32 -2.18 14.06
C GLU A 59 5.60 -1.44 15.37
N GLU A 60 4.87 -1.81 16.40
CA GLU A 60 5.01 -1.35 17.78
C GLU A 60 5.21 -2.56 18.70
N VAL A 61 5.69 -2.32 19.90
CA VAL A 61 5.78 -3.35 20.94
C VAL A 61 4.46 -3.37 21.71
N GLY A 62 3.75 -4.50 21.68
CA GLY A 62 2.54 -4.71 22.47
C GLY A 62 2.81 -4.89 23.95
N ASP A 63 1.74 -4.93 24.74
CA ASP A 63 1.82 -5.03 26.21
C ASP A 63 2.51 -6.31 26.72
N ASP A 64 2.46 -7.38 25.94
CA ASP A 64 3.11 -8.68 26.20
C ASP A 64 4.48 -8.83 25.50
N ALA A 65 5.06 -7.73 25.05
CA ALA A 65 6.29 -7.66 24.26
C ALA A 65 6.21 -8.35 22.89
N THR A 66 5.02 -8.69 22.40
CA THR A 66 4.82 -9.17 21.03
C THR A 66 4.73 -8.02 20.03
N PRO A 67 5.17 -8.20 18.77
CA PRO A 67 4.98 -7.20 17.72
C PRO A 67 3.49 -6.99 17.44
N VAL A 68 3.06 -5.74 17.36
CA VAL A 68 1.72 -5.34 16.93
C VAL A 68 1.83 -4.33 15.80
N TYR A 69 0.97 -4.44 14.79
CA TYR A 69 0.97 -3.53 13.66
C TYR A 69 -0.17 -2.53 13.78
N ARG A 70 0.17 -1.24 13.85
CA ARG A 70 -0.79 -0.14 14.02
C ARG A 70 -0.86 0.75 12.80
N VAL A 71 -2.07 1.16 12.46
CA VAL A 71 -2.33 2.09 11.35
C VAL A 71 -2.10 3.52 11.79
N TYR A 72 -1.41 4.27 10.95
CA TYR A 72 -1.10 5.69 11.15
C TYR A 72 -1.81 6.56 10.12
N GLN A 73 -2.03 7.83 10.48
CA GLN A 73 -2.63 8.84 9.61
C GLN A 73 -1.84 10.13 9.62
N TYR A 74 -2.04 10.98 8.63
CA TYR A 74 -1.32 12.23 8.41
C TYR A 74 0.19 12.08 8.27
N THR A 75 0.65 10.97 7.74
CA THR A 75 2.06 10.55 7.64
C THR A 75 2.90 11.40 6.67
N GLY A 76 2.27 12.22 5.84
CA GLY A 76 2.95 13.20 5.00
C GLY A 76 3.57 14.37 5.75
N ASP A 77 3.25 14.54 7.04
CA ASP A 77 3.81 15.55 7.93
C ASP A 77 4.17 14.90 9.27
N ALA A 78 5.47 14.80 9.55
CA ALA A 78 5.97 14.15 10.79
C ALA A 78 5.41 14.77 12.08
N MET A 79 5.09 16.08 12.06
CA MET A 79 4.51 16.78 13.20
C MET A 79 3.02 16.48 13.42
N LYS A 80 2.34 15.95 12.40
CA LYS A 80 0.92 15.59 12.42
C LYS A 80 0.66 14.09 12.44
N THR A 81 1.71 13.30 12.25
CA THR A 81 1.60 11.83 12.24
C THR A 81 1.07 11.33 13.58
N ILE A 82 -0.05 10.64 13.56
CA ILE A 82 -0.66 10.06 14.76
C ILE A 82 -1.10 8.62 14.50
N SER A 83 -1.02 7.78 15.55
CA SER A 83 -1.61 6.44 15.51
C SER A 83 -3.13 6.54 15.55
N SER A 84 -3.79 5.84 14.64
CA SER A 84 -5.25 5.68 14.66
C SER A 84 -5.72 4.69 15.72
N LYS A 85 -4.79 4.00 16.41
CA LYS A 85 -5.01 2.87 17.34
C LYS A 85 -5.68 1.65 16.70
N ARG A 86 -5.92 1.66 15.39
CA ARG A 86 -6.46 0.50 14.67
C ARG A 86 -5.35 -0.52 14.42
N ASP A 87 -5.70 -1.77 14.55
CA ASP A 87 -4.87 -2.88 14.10
C ASP A 87 -4.86 -2.94 12.57
N THR A 88 -3.68 -3.15 11.99
CA THR A 88 -3.47 -3.09 10.54
C THR A 88 -4.24 -4.20 9.81
N ILE A 89 -4.21 -5.42 10.34
CA ILE A 89 -4.88 -6.57 9.69
C ILE A 89 -6.40 -6.38 9.74
N SER A 90 -6.93 -6.03 10.93
CA SER A 90 -8.36 -5.76 11.11
C SER A 90 -8.84 -4.61 10.22
N TRP A 91 -8.01 -3.58 10.03
CA TRP A 91 -8.33 -2.45 9.16
C TRP A 91 -8.33 -2.85 7.68
N ALA A 92 -7.36 -3.65 7.24
CA ALA A 92 -7.33 -4.18 5.86
C ALA A 92 -8.60 -4.98 5.55
N GLN A 93 -9.03 -5.85 6.45
CA GLN A 93 -10.29 -6.59 6.32
C GLN A 93 -11.53 -5.68 6.33
N GLU A 94 -11.55 -4.62 7.15
CA GLU A 94 -12.65 -3.66 7.15
C GLU A 94 -12.70 -2.89 5.83
N ALA A 95 -11.56 -2.45 5.29
CA ALA A 95 -11.47 -1.77 4.01
C ALA A 95 -12.02 -2.63 2.87
N GLU A 96 -11.65 -3.91 2.83
CA GLU A 96 -12.19 -4.88 1.86
C GLU A 96 -13.72 -5.01 1.97
N ARG A 97 -14.24 -5.24 3.17
CA ARG A 97 -15.71 -5.35 3.39
C ARG A 97 -16.47 -4.09 2.98
N ARG A 98 -15.83 -2.92 3.03
CA ARG A 98 -16.41 -1.63 2.62
C ARG A 98 -16.31 -1.34 1.13
N GLY A 99 -15.62 -2.18 0.37
CA GLY A 99 -15.55 -2.07 -1.09
C GLY A 99 -14.27 -1.44 -1.62
N ALA A 100 -13.18 -1.46 -0.86
CA ALA A 100 -11.86 -1.24 -1.43
C ALA A 100 -11.57 -2.29 -2.51
N GLY A 101 -10.95 -1.90 -3.59
CA GLY A 101 -10.56 -2.81 -4.68
C GLY A 101 -9.07 -3.15 -4.66
N GLU A 102 -8.26 -2.42 -3.88
CA GLU A 102 -6.82 -2.63 -3.73
C GLU A 102 -6.34 -2.01 -2.41
N ILE A 103 -5.31 -2.60 -1.83
CA ILE A 103 -4.57 -2.02 -0.69
C ILE A 103 -3.14 -1.68 -1.11
N VAL A 104 -2.67 -0.50 -0.75
CA VAL A 104 -1.24 -0.15 -0.72
C VAL A 104 -0.80 -0.14 0.73
N LEU A 105 0.00 -1.13 1.13
CA LEU A 105 0.52 -1.23 2.48
C LEU A 105 1.94 -0.65 2.56
N ASN A 106 2.09 0.48 3.21
CA ASN A 106 3.38 1.10 3.49
C ASN A 106 3.88 0.70 4.89
N CYS A 107 4.96 -0.09 4.93
CA CYS A 107 5.60 -0.53 6.17
C CYS A 107 6.58 0.56 6.64
N MET A 108 6.11 1.44 7.52
CA MET A 108 6.82 2.66 7.94
C MET A 108 8.18 2.41 8.58
N ASN A 109 8.36 1.27 9.26
CA ASN A 109 9.66 0.90 9.86
C ASN A 109 10.74 0.63 8.80
N ASN A 110 10.33 0.21 7.61
CA ASN A 110 11.22 -0.14 6.49
C ASN A 110 11.34 1.01 5.47
N ASP A 111 10.40 1.97 5.48
CA ASP A 111 10.37 3.04 4.49
C ASP A 111 11.62 3.92 4.57
N GLY A 112 12.26 4.14 3.41
CA GLY A 112 13.53 4.86 3.30
C GLY A 112 14.78 4.09 3.77
N VAL A 113 14.63 2.95 4.45
CA VAL A 113 15.76 2.20 5.05
C VAL A 113 16.55 1.40 4.02
N LYS A 114 15.92 1.00 2.89
CA LYS A 114 16.54 0.23 1.79
C LYS A 114 17.13 -1.13 2.21
N ARG A 115 16.57 -1.79 3.22
CA ARG A 115 17.04 -3.09 3.73
C ARG A 115 16.08 -4.25 3.45
N GLY A 116 15.11 -4.05 2.58
CA GLY A 116 14.09 -5.01 2.22
C GLY A 116 12.72 -4.64 2.78
N TYR A 117 11.71 -5.21 2.15
CA TYR A 117 10.32 -5.08 2.59
C TYR A 117 10.08 -5.83 3.91
N ASP A 118 9.07 -5.42 4.67
CA ASP A 118 8.60 -6.16 5.85
C ASP A 118 7.77 -7.38 5.40
N LEU A 119 8.47 -8.47 5.12
CA LEU A 119 7.86 -9.68 4.59
C LEU A 119 6.87 -10.30 5.58
N ALA A 120 7.12 -10.18 6.90
CA ALA A 120 6.27 -10.76 7.91
C ALA A 120 4.90 -10.05 7.95
N GLN A 121 4.90 -8.73 8.05
CA GLN A 121 3.68 -7.93 8.04
C GLN A 121 2.90 -8.08 6.72
N LEU A 122 3.61 -8.05 5.60
CA LEU A 122 3.02 -8.18 4.26
C LEU A 122 2.32 -9.52 4.06
N ALA A 123 2.95 -10.62 4.50
CA ALA A 123 2.33 -11.94 4.45
C ALA A 123 1.06 -12.02 5.29
N LEU A 124 1.08 -11.48 6.52
CA LEU A 124 -0.09 -11.46 7.40
C LEU A 124 -1.27 -10.69 6.79
N VAL A 125 -1.01 -9.54 6.18
CA VAL A 125 -2.07 -8.75 5.53
C VAL A 125 -2.55 -9.46 4.26
N ARG A 126 -1.65 -10.01 3.44
CA ARG A 126 -2.01 -10.75 2.22
C ARG A 126 -2.91 -11.95 2.51
N ASP A 127 -2.61 -12.69 3.58
CA ASP A 127 -3.41 -13.85 4.00
C ASP A 127 -4.78 -13.46 4.58
N ALA A 128 -4.92 -12.22 5.06
CA ALA A 128 -6.15 -11.74 5.71
C ALA A 128 -7.19 -11.17 4.74
N VAL A 129 -6.81 -10.86 3.49
CA VAL A 129 -7.70 -10.24 2.48
C VAL A 129 -7.59 -10.97 1.13
N SER A 130 -8.64 -10.86 0.31
CA SER A 130 -8.67 -11.47 -1.03
C SER A 130 -8.34 -10.49 -2.17
N LEU A 131 -8.40 -9.20 -1.90
CA LEU A 131 -8.10 -8.15 -2.89
C LEU A 131 -6.59 -7.97 -3.08
N PRO A 132 -6.14 -7.39 -4.20
CA PRO A 132 -4.73 -7.12 -4.47
C PRO A 132 -4.08 -6.27 -3.38
N VAL A 133 -2.86 -6.66 -2.96
CA VAL A 133 -2.05 -5.91 -2.00
C VAL A 133 -0.72 -5.51 -2.65
N ILE A 134 -0.44 -4.21 -2.62
CA ILE A 134 0.81 -3.62 -3.12
C ILE A 134 1.69 -3.25 -1.92
N ALA A 135 2.89 -3.83 -1.87
CA ALA A 135 3.86 -3.54 -0.82
C ALA A 135 4.58 -2.21 -1.08
N SER A 136 4.78 -1.41 -0.04
CA SER A 136 5.57 -0.18 -0.04
C SER A 136 6.47 -0.10 1.18
N GLY A 137 7.64 0.53 1.02
CA GLY A 137 8.63 0.73 2.08
C GLY A 137 9.69 -0.37 2.17
N GLY A 138 10.98 -0.01 2.00
CA GLY A 138 12.12 -0.88 2.23
C GLY A 138 12.91 -1.32 1.00
N ALA A 139 12.41 -1.13 -0.22
CA ALA A 139 13.13 -1.52 -1.43
C ALA A 139 14.50 -0.83 -1.55
N GLY A 140 15.55 -1.60 -1.76
CA GLY A 140 16.92 -1.10 -1.91
C GLY A 140 17.76 -1.87 -2.92
N ASP A 141 17.34 -3.10 -3.26
CA ASP A 141 18.06 -4.00 -4.17
C ASP A 141 17.08 -4.88 -4.95
N TYR A 142 17.54 -5.48 -6.05
CA TYR A 142 16.77 -6.42 -6.88
C TYR A 142 16.27 -7.63 -6.08
N SER A 143 17.09 -8.14 -5.17
CA SER A 143 16.76 -9.31 -4.34
C SER A 143 15.57 -9.02 -3.41
N HIS A 144 15.39 -7.78 -2.97
CA HIS A 144 14.25 -7.40 -2.12
C HIS A 144 12.91 -7.59 -2.83
N PHE A 145 12.85 -7.31 -4.14
CA PHE A 145 11.65 -7.59 -4.94
C PHE A 145 11.45 -9.09 -5.17
N ALA A 146 12.54 -9.83 -5.40
CA ALA A 146 12.44 -11.29 -5.56
C ALA A 146 11.94 -11.94 -4.27
N ASP A 147 12.47 -11.54 -3.11
CA ASP A 147 12.05 -12.02 -1.80
C ASP A 147 10.59 -11.67 -1.52
N LEU A 148 10.16 -10.44 -1.84
CA LEU A 148 8.79 -10.00 -1.71
C LEU A 148 7.82 -10.96 -2.43
N PHE A 149 7.99 -11.12 -3.73
CA PHE A 149 7.06 -11.92 -4.53
C PHE A 149 7.12 -13.42 -4.21
N SER A 150 8.32 -13.97 -3.95
CA SER A 150 8.46 -15.40 -3.70
C SER A 150 8.03 -15.86 -2.32
N LYS A 151 8.06 -14.96 -1.31
CA LYS A 151 7.83 -15.34 0.09
C LYS A 151 6.48 -14.87 0.66
N THR A 152 5.80 -13.92 0.01
CA THR A 152 4.60 -13.31 0.58
C THR A 152 3.34 -13.45 -0.27
N GLY A 153 3.47 -13.80 -1.55
CA GLY A 153 2.34 -13.81 -2.49
C GLY A 153 1.74 -12.43 -2.77
N ILE A 154 2.45 -11.34 -2.48
CA ILE A 154 2.05 -9.96 -2.75
C ILE A 154 1.95 -9.72 -4.26
N ASP A 155 0.95 -8.94 -4.67
CA ASP A 155 0.59 -8.73 -6.08
C ASP A 155 1.44 -7.64 -6.75
N GLY A 156 2.04 -6.71 -5.98
CA GLY A 156 2.90 -5.66 -6.52
C GLY A 156 3.88 -5.09 -5.51
N GLY A 157 5.01 -4.60 -6.00
CA GLY A 157 6.04 -3.94 -5.20
C GLY A 157 6.24 -2.48 -5.66
N LEU A 158 5.95 -1.53 -4.79
CA LEU A 158 6.16 -0.11 -5.01
C LEU A 158 7.51 0.30 -4.42
N ALA A 159 8.25 1.12 -5.17
CA ALA A 159 9.43 1.81 -4.70
C ALA A 159 9.52 3.20 -5.33
N ALA A 160 10.11 4.13 -4.62
CA ALA A 160 10.29 5.50 -5.10
C ALA A 160 11.78 5.80 -5.34
N SER A 161 12.56 5.94 -4.29
CA SER A 161 13.93 6.46 -4.37
C SER A 161 14.86 5.67 -5.29
N VAL A 162 14.80 4.34 -5.27
CA VAL A 162 15.66 3.47 -6.08
C VAL A 162 15.33 3.55 -7.59
N PHE A 163 14.08 3.85 -7.93
CA PHE A 163 13.67 4.06 -9.32
C PHE A 163 13.98 5.48 -9.78
N HIS A 164 13.64 6.51 -8.99
CA HIS A 164 13.88 7.91 -9.33
C HIS A 164 15.37 8.25 -9.43
N SER A 165 16.22 7.64 -8.63
CA SER A 165 17.68 7.82 -8.71
C SER A 165 18.34 7.04 -9.86
N GLY A 166 17.59 6.16 -10.55
CA GLY A 166 18.15 5.24 -11.53
C GLY A 166 18.99 4.11 -10.94
N GLN A 167 19.01 3.95 -9.61
CA GLN A 167 19.74 2.85 -8.94
C GLN A 167 19.23 1.47 -9.42
N ILE A 168 17.92 1.36 -9.62
CA ILE A 168 17.26 0.16 -10.16
C ILE A 168 16.47 0.56 -11.40
N PRO A 169 16.97 0.32 -12.62
CA PRO A 169 16.18 0.47 -13.84
C PRO A 169 15.07 -0.58 -13.89
N ILE A 170 13.81 -0.16 -14.05
CA ILE A 170 12.64 -1.07 -14.05
C ILE A 170 12.77 -2.20 -15.10
N PRO A 171 13.23 -1.95 -16.35
CA PRO A 171 13.41 -3.03 -17.31
C PRO A 171 14.42 -4.10 -16.85
N GLU A 172 15.49 -3.70 -16.19
CA GLU A 172 16.51 -4.63 -15.67
C GLU A 172 15.98 -5.42 -14.46
N LEU A 173 15.22 -4.76 -13.57
CA LEU A 173 14.53 -5.44 -12.48
C LEU A 173 13.60 -6.54 -13.03
N LYS A 174 12.79 -6.22 -14.03
CA LYS A 174 11.88 -7.21 -14.65
C LYS A 174 12.65 -8.39 -15.24
N LYS A 175 13.76 -8.17 -15.95
CA LYS A 175 14.62 -9.25 -16.45
C LYS A 175 15.15 -10.12 -15.30
N TYR A 176 15.62 -9.49 -14.22
CA TYR A 176 16.08 -10.21 -13.04
C TYR A 176 14.99 -11.08 -12.44
N LEU A 177 13.78 -10.56 -12.26
CA LEU A 177 12.64 -11.30 -11.70
C LEU A 177 12.26 -12.51 -12.56
N VAL A 178 12.32 -12.38 -13.90
CA VAL A 178 12.13 -13.52 -14.82
C VAL A 178 13.18 -14.62 -14.55
N THR A 179 14.44 -14.27 -14.28
CA THR A 179 15.48 -15.29 -13.93
C THR A 179 15.17 -16.01 -12.62
N LYS A 180 14.33 -15.41 -11.77
CA LYS A 180 13.85 -16.00 -10.50
C LYS A 180 12.52 -16.72 -10.66
N GLN A 181 12.04 -16.91 -11.91
CA GLN A 181 10.75 -17.55 -12.21
C GLN A 181 9.54 -16.78 -11.64
N ILE A 182 9.68 -15.48 -11.46
CA ILE A 182 8.60 -14.58 -11.03
C ILE A 182 7.97 -13.98 -12.29
N GLU A 183 6.67 -14.16 -12.44
CA GLU A 183 5.92 -13.60 -13.56
C GLU A 183 5.85 -12.07 -13.43
N VAL A 184 6.23 -11.38 -14.50
CA VAL A 184 6.16 -9.92 -14.59
C VAL A 184 5.70 -9.50 -15.98
N ARG A 185 4.94 -8.42 -16.04
CA ARG A 185 4.57 -7.81 -17.32
C ARG A 185 5.82 -7.13 -17.93
N ILE A 186 6.29 -7.65 -19.05
CA ILE A 186 7.43 -7.10 -19.84
C ILE A 186 6.93 -6.00 -20.77
#